data_cd18f5f1487d64f16e58325db4a9f36a
#
_entry.id   cd18f5f1487d64f16e58325db4a9f36a
#
_cell.length_a   1.000
_cell.length_b   1.000
_cell.length_c   1.000
_cell.angle_alpha   90.00
_cell.angle_beta   90.00
_cell.angle_gamma   90.00
#
_symmetry.space_group_name_H-M   'P 1'
#
loop_
_entity.id
_entity.type
_entity.pdbx_description
1 polymer ?
#
loop_
_entity_poly.entity_id
_entity_poly.type
_entity_poly.pdbx_seq_one_letter_code
_entity_poly.pdbx_strand_id
1 'polypeptide(L)'
;MKKLILVFVLVSFFLSGCAKEKHLTLPKGQLIVFASQQGEPSWDGVSKESKNSPFTVALLENLNKQEDINFVLRKVRQQVLDLTKQKQQPVAHESFTDGSLVLATINTKYPKKLSLHALVIGNSDYKTISKLSNPENDANAISELLTKFNFSVIKSIDRNKTQFLADISNFQKIAKDADITIFFYAGHGVQIEGRNYLMPLDVSGNSESSIKEGGISLQEIIEKFPGNTKLFFIDADSDNPFASKSVR
;
A
#
# COMPACT_ATOMS: atom_id res chain seq x y z
N MET A 1 46.71 -39.44 60.76
CA MET A 1 46.21 -39.41 59.39
C MET A 1 45.13 -38.30 59.28
N LYS A 2 45.54 -37.14 58.77
CA LYS A 2 44.58 -35.97 58.60
C LYS A 2 44.05 -36.00 57.12
N LYS A 3 42.74 -36.21 56.98
CA LYS A 3 42.10 -36.18 55.68
C LYS A 3 41.91 -34.69 55.29
N LEU A 4 42.53 -34.30 54.20
CA LEU A 4 42.34 -32.98 53.55
C LEU A 4 41.07 -33.03 52.69
N ILE A 5 40.05 -32.26 53.03
CA ILE A 5 38.82 -32.11 52.24
C ILE A 5 39.07 -30.94 51.32
N LEU A 6 39.19 -31.25 50.01
CA LEU A 6 39.30 -30.26 48.95
C LEU A 6 37.90 -29.81 48.55
N VAL A 7 37.54 -28.58 48.90
CA VAL A 7 36.26 -27.96 48.49
C VAL A 7 36.48 -27.33 47.11
N PHE A 8 35.86 -27.92 46.08
CA PHE A 8 35.78 -27.30 44.73
C PHE A 8 34.65 -26.25 44.77
N VAL A 9 35.03 -24.98 44.73
CA VAL A 9 34.08 -23.87 44.48
C VAL A 9 33.91 -23.74 42.97
N LEU A 10 32.78 -24.22 42.46
CA LEU A 10 32.35 -23.99 41.09
C LEU A 10 31.87 -22.53 40.95
N VAL A 11 32.74 -21.68 40.43
CA VAL A 11 32.34 -20.30 40.03
C VAL A 11 31.64 -20.41 38.68
N SER A 12 30.32 -20.40 38.69
CA SER A 12 29.49 -20.28 37.50
C SER A 12 29.59 -18.86 36.97
N PHE A 13 30.42 -18.66 35.97
CA PHE A 13 30.37 -17.42 35.15
C PHE A 13 29.07 -17.41 34.33
N PHE A 14 28.05 -16.74 34.81
CA PHE A 14 26.95 -16.31 33.96
C PHE A 14 27.50 -15.26 32.98
N LEU A 15 27.88 -15.68 31.81
CA LEU A 15 28.06 -14.81 30.65
C LEU A 15 26.67 -14.31 30.27
N SER A 16 26.25 -13.18 30.88
CA SER A 16 25.13 -12.38 30.43
C SER A 16 25.52 -11.79 29.07
N GLY A 17 25.39 -12.62 28.03
CA GLY A 17 25.49 -12.15 26.67
C GLY A 17 24.34 -11.19 26.42
N CYS A 18 24.59 -9.90 26.59
CA CYS A 18 23.71 -8.85 26.09
C CYS A 18 23.63 -9.04 24.56
N ALA A 19 22.64 -9.81 24.12
CA ALA A 19 22.31 -9.85 22.70
C ALA A 19 21.96 -8.42 22.30
N LYS A 20 22.86 -7.73 21.59
CA LYS A 20 22.55 -6.45 20.97
C LYS A 20 21.31 -6.67 20.12
N GLU A 21 20.19 -6.10 20.52
CA GLU A 21 19.00 -6.05 19.69
C GLU A 21 19.44 -5.51 18.32
N LYS A 22 19.31 -6.36 17.30
CA LYS A 22 19.66 -5.96 15.93
C LYS A 22 18.59 -5.00 15.46
N HIS A 23 18.83 -3.71 15.58
CA HIS A 23 17.92 -2.69 15.08
C HIS A 23 17.73 -2.88 13.58
N LEU A 24 16.45 -2.86 13.15
CA LEU A 24 16.12 -2.90 11.74
C LEU A 24 16.52 -1.58 11.08
N THR A 25 17.06 -1.67 9.86
CA THR A 25 17.25 -0.53 8.97
C THR A 25 16.07 -0.47 8.01
N LEU A 26 15.54 0.75 7.77
CA LEU A 26 14.53 0.95 6.75
C LEU A 26 15.14 0.83 5.36
N PRO A 27 14.51 0.09 4.44
CA PRO A 27 14.92 0.10 3.05
C PRO A 27 14.63 1.48 2.45
N LYS A 28 15.50 1.91 1.51
CA LYS A 28 15.21 3.08 0.68
C LYS A 28 14.70 2.59 -0.67
N GLY A 29 13.81 3.36 -1.27
CA GLY A 29 13.25 3.02 -2.57
C GLY A 29 11.73 3.01 -2.56
N GLN A 30 11.15 2.25 -3.46
CA GLN A 30 9.69 2.22 -3.62
C GLN A 30 9.16 0.79 -3.81
N LEU A 31 7.92 0.63 -3.36
CA LEU A 31 7.09 -0.54 -3.58
C LEU A 31 5.77 -0.08 -4.18
N ILE A 32 5.40 -0.63 -5.32
CA ILE A 32 4.13 -0.34 -6.00
C ILE A 32 3.36 -1.65 -6.07
N VAL A 33 2.17 -1.68 -5.49
CA VAL A 33 1.29 -2.86 -5.48
C VAL A 33 -0.01 -2.51 -6.18
N PHE A 34 -0.31 -3.24 -7.23
CA PHE A 34 -1.58 -3.17 -7.94
C PHE A 34 -2.49 -4.31 -7.46
N ALA A 35 -3.77 -4.02 -7.30
CA ALA A 35 -4.77 -5.00 -6.90
C ALA A 35 -4.97 -6.12 -7.92
N SER A 36 -4.72 -5.84 -9.21
CA SER A 36 -4.78 -6.80 -10.30
C SER A 36 -3.58 -6.68 -11.23
N GLN A 37 -3.28 -7.73 -12.01
CA GLN A 37 -2.28 -7.65 -13.06
C GLN A 37 -2.82 -6.88 -14.27
N GLN A 38 -1.90 -6.48 -15.15
CA GLN A 38 -2.23 -5.70 -16.34
C GLN A 38 -3.24 -6.44 -17.23
N GLY A 39 -4.32 -5.74 -17.62
CA GLY A 39 -5.39 -6.28 -18.45
C GLY A 39 -6.39 -7.15 -17.69
N GLU A 40 -6.33 -7.17 -16.37
CA GLU A 40 -7.32 -7.83 -15.51
C GLU A 40 -8.10 -6.81 -14.67
N PRO A 41 -9.41 -7.05 -14.47
CA PRO A 41 -10.22 -6.18 -13.63
C PRO A 41 -9.83 -6.31 -12.16
N SER A 42 -9.90 -5.21 -11.42
CA SER A 42 -9.97 -5.21 -9.96
C SER A 42 -11.43 -5.27 -9.52
N TRP A 43 -11.74 -6.14 -8.56
CA TRP A 43 -13.10 -6.30 -8.08
C TRP A 43 -13.41 -5.31 -6.97
N ASP A 44 -14.51 -4.58 -7.13
CA ASP A 44 -15.04 -3.68 -6.09
C ASP A 44 -15.55 -4.45 -4.86
N GLY A 45 -15.99 -5.70 -5.03
CA GLY A 45 -16.40 -6.62 -3.97
C GLY A 45 -16.70 -8.01 -4.50
N VAL A 46 -16.69 -9.03 -3.65
CA VAL A 46 -17.04 -10.42 -4.02
C VAL A 46 -18.55 -10.66 -4.05
N SER A 47 -19.32 -9.81 -3.40
CA SER A 47 -20.79 -9.80 -3.39
C SER A 47 -21.30 -8.37 -3.22
N LYS A 48 -22.63 -8.19 -3.35
CA LYS A 48 -23.28 -6.88 -3.13
C LYS A 48 -23.21 -6.41 -1.68
N GLU A 49 -23.04 -7.33 -0.74
CA GLU A 49 -22.93 -7.08 0.70
C GLU A 49 -21.48 -6.80 1.13
N SER A 50 -20.51 -6.95 0.22
CA SER A 50 -19.11 -6.67 0.52
C SER A 50 -18.93 -5.21 0.90
N LYS A 51 -18.30 -4.97 2.04
CA LYS A 51 -17.99 -3.62 2.52
C LYS A 51 -16.66 -3.10 1.97
N ASN A 52 -15.81 -4.01 1.55
CA ASN A 52 -14.48 -3.69 1.01
C ASN A 52 -14.19 -4.55 -0.21
N SER A 53 -13.27 -4.08 -1.04
CA SER A 53 -12.69 -4.86 -2.13
C SER A 53 -11.92 -6.08 -1.60
N PRO A 54 -11.74 -7.14 -2.41
CA PRO A 54 -10.91 -8.28 -2.03
C PRO A 54 -9.47 -7.88 -1.69
N PHE A 55 -8.93 -6.89 -2.39
CA PHE A 55 -7.58 -6.39 -2.17
C PHE A 55 -7.48 -5.67 -0.81
N THR A 56 -8.41 -4.77 -0.52
CA THR A 56 -8.45 -4.08 0.78
C THR A 56 -8.65 -5.05 1.93
N VAL A 57 -9.57 -6.04 1.82
CA VAL A 57 -9.73 -7.09 2.84
C VAL A 57 -8.40 -7.78 3.13
N ALA A 58 -7.71 -8.22 2.07
CA ALA A 58 -6.42 -8.90 2.23
C ALA A 58 -5.33 -8.00 2.83
N LEU A 59 -5.28 -6.71 2.47
CA LEU A 59 -4.36 -5.75 3.08
C LEU A 59 -4.63 -5.59 4.58
N LEU A 60 -5.89 -5.37 4.98
CA LEU A 60 -6.29 -5.16 6.37
C LEU A 60 -5.90 -6.35 7.27
N GLU A 61 -6.07 -7.57 6.78
CA GLU A 61 -5.76 -8.77 7.55
C GLU A 61 -4.26 -9.08 7.63
N ASN A 62 -3.49 -8.74 6.60
CA ASN A 62 -2.10 -9.15 6.51
C ASN A 62 -1.09 -8.06 6.90
N LEU A 63 -1.37 -6.76 6.70
CA LEU A 63 -0.47 -5.69 7.14
C LEU A 63 -0.29 -5.63 8.66
N ASN A 64 -1.24 -6.20 9.44
CA ASN A 64 -1.13 -6.35 10.89
C ASN A 64 -0.13 -7.43 11.34
N LYS A 65 0.42 -8.24 10.43
CA LYS A 65 1.37 -9.29 10.78
C LYS A 65 2.75 -8.71 11.04
N GLN A 66 3.44 -9.25 12.06
CA GLN A 66 4.81 -8.86 12.41
C GLN A 66 5.84 -9.51 11.47
N GLU A 67 5.61 -9.35 10.18
CA GLU A 67 6.40 -9.96 9.10
C GLU A 67 6.88 -8.88 8.14
N ASP A 68 7.96 -9.18 7.43
CA ASP A 68 8.45 -8.30 6.36
C ASP A 68 7.40 -8.12 5.27
N ILE A 69 7.33 -6.91 4.71
CA ILE A 69 6.33 -6.53 3.71
C ILE A 69 6.26 -7.49 2.52
N ASN A 70 7.38 -8.05 2.10
CA ASN A 70 7.42 -8.99 0.98
C ASN A 70 6.71 -10.32 1.30
N PHE A 71 6.80 -10.79 2.56
CA PHE A 71 6.03 -11.96 3.02
C PHE A 71 4.54 -11.62 3.14
N VAL A 72 4.23 -10.45 3.68
CA VAL A 72 2.86 -9.94 3.78
C VAL A 72 2.21 -9.90 2.40
N LEU A 73 2.88 -9.35 1.39
CA LEU A 73 2.33 -9.25 0.04
C LEU A 73 2.09 -10.60 -0.65
N ARG A 74 2.88 -11.62 -0.34
CA ARG A 74 2.59 -13.00 -0.81
C ARG A 74 1.27 -13.52 -0.23
N LYS A 75 1.01 -13.25 1.06
CA LYS A 75 -0.25 -13.62 1.71
C LYS A 75 -1.43 -12.82 1.16
N VAL A 76 -1.24 -11.52 0.95
CA VAL A 76 -2.25 -10.67 0.30
C VAL A 76 -2.62 -11.24 -1.08
N ARG A 77 -1.63 -11.58 -1.90
CA ARG A 77 -1.86 -12.17 -3.23
C ARG A 77 -2.65 -13.48 -3.14
N GLN A 78 -2.22 -14.40 -2.26
CA GLN A 78 -2.90 -15.68 -2.10
C GLN A 78 -4.35 -15.48 -1.66
N GLN A 79 -4.60 -14.60 -0.69
CA GLN A 79 -5.94 -14.35 -0.18
C GLN A 79 -6.85 -13.72 -1.23
N VAL A 80 -6.35 -12.79 -2.03
CA VAL A 80 -7.13 -12.21 -3.14
C VAL A 80 -7.48 -13.27 -4.18
N LEU A 81 -6.52 -14.13 -4.56
CA LEU A 81 -6.76 -15.26 -5.46
C LEU A 81 -7.88 -16.18 -4.91
N ASP A 82 -7.84 -16.50 -3.61
CA ASP A 82 -8.83 -17.37 -2.97
C ASP A 82 -10.21 -16.69 -2.93
N LEU A 83 -10.30 -15.43 -2.51
CA LEU A 83 -11.53 -14.66 -2.44
C LEU A 83 -12.20 -14.49 -3.81
N THR A 84 -11.41 -14.31 -4.86
CA THR A 84 -11.89 -14.06 -6.23
C THR A 84 -11.95 -15.31 -7.10
N LYS A 85 -11.74 -16.52 -6.52
CA LYS A 85 -11.70 -17.79 -7.24
C LYS A 85 -10.72 -17.75 -8.42
N GLN A 86 -9.49 -17.28 -8.14
CA GLN A 86 -8.36 -17.15 -9.08
C GLN A 86 -8.60 -16.15 -10.23
N LYS A 87 -9.49 -15.16 -10.06
CA LYS A 87 -9.84 -14.20 -11.11
C LYS A 87 -9.18 -12.84 -10.96
N GLN A 88 -8.56 -12.56 -9.80
CA GLN A 88 -7.82 -11.33 -9.56
C GLN A 88 -6.51 -11.67 -8.87
N GLN A 89 -5.39 -11.25 -9.46
CA GLN A 89 -4.06 -11.50 -8.92
C GLN A 89 -3.32 -10.18 -8.67
N PRO A 90 -3.07 -9.81 -7.41
CA PRO A 90 -2.23 -8.65 -7.10
C PRO A 90 -0.79 -8.82 -7.57
N VAL A 91 -0.22 -7.72 -8.07
CA VAL A 91 1.16 -7.65 -8.56
C VAL A 91 1.92 -6.58 -7.81
N ALA A 92 3.17 -6.86 -7.45
CA ALA A 92 4.05 -5.92 -6.77
C ALA A 92 5.34 -5.71 -7.59
N HIS A 93 5.75 -4.45 -7.68
CA HIS A 93 7.04 -4.01 -8.22
C HIS A 93 7.81 -3.30 -7.11
N GLU A 94 9.00 -3.76 -6.83
CA GLU A 94 9.81 -3.22 -5.76
C GLU A 94 11.21 -2.83 -6.26
N SER A 95 11.77 -1.76 -5.64
CA SER A 95 13.13 -1.30 -5.87
C SER A 95 13.83 -0.95 -4.55
N PHE A 96 13.55 -1.70 -3.49
CA PHE A 96 14.16 -1.46 -2.19
C PHE A 96 15.66 -1.80 -2.19
N THR A 97 16.42 -0.99 -1.44
CA THR A 97 17.78 -1.34 -1.03
C THR A 97 17.74 -2.32 0.15
N ASP A 98 18.90 -2.63 0.72
CA ASP A 98 18.99 -3.45 1.93
C ASP A 98 18.16 -2.88 3.07
N GLY A 99 17.48 -3.75 3.79
CA GLY A 99 16.63 -3.41 4.92
C GLY A 99 15.45 -4.36 5.03
N SER A 100 14.62 -4.13 6.04
CA SER A 100 13.37 -4.86 6.26
C SER A 100 12.29 -3.88 6.66
N LEU A 101 11.10 -4.07 6.13
CA LEU A 101 9.95 -3.23 6.45
C LEU A 101 8.83 -4.07 7.09
N VAL A 102 8.60 -3.83 8.38
CA VAL A 102 7.54 -4.47 9.16
C VAL A 102 6.58 -3.39 9.66
N LEU A 103 5.48 -3.16 8.96
CA LEU A 103 4.55 -2.08 9.27
C LEU A 103 3.87 -2.23 10.64
N ALA A 104 3.47 -3.44 11.02
CA ALA A 104 2.81 -3.71 12.28
C ALA A 104 3.64 -3.32 13.53
N THR A 105 4.96 -3.24 13.41
CA THR A 105 5.88 -2.90 14.51
C THR A 105 6.78 -1.71 14.18
N ILE A 106 6.33 -0.87 13.25
CA ILE A 106 7.11 0.25 12.72
C ILE A 106 7.59 1.21 13.82
N ASN A 107 6.80 1.38 14.88
CA ASN A 107 7.10 2.30 15.97
C ASN A 107 7.98 1.71 17.07
N THR A 108 8.23 0.40 17.08
CA THR A 108 8.91 -0.29 18.18
C THR A 108 10.23 -0.93 17.78
N LYS A 109 10.40 -1.28 16.50
CA LYS A 109 11.58 -2.01 16.02
C LYS A 109 12.68 -1.12 15.43
N TYR A 110 12.42 0.15 15.24
CA TYR A 110 13.39 1.08 14.67
C TYR A 110 13.96 2.00 15.76
N PRO A 111 15.26 2.37 15.69
CA PRO A 111 15.99 3.03 16.78
C PRO A 111 15.60 4.48 17.02
N LYS A 112 14.89 5.11 16.10
CA LYS A 112 14.43 6.50 16.19
C LYS A 112 12.94 6.62 15.93
N LYS A 113 12.35 7.70 16.43
CA LYS A 113 10.97 8.05 16.04
C LYS A 113 10.96 8.39 14.55
N LEU A 114 10.13 7.67 13.79
CA LEU A 114 10.00 7.85 12.34
C LEU A 114 8.94 8.90 12.01
N SER A 115 9.19 9.64 10.94
CA SER A 115 8.22 10.53 10.29
C SER A 115 7.42 9.72 9.27
N LEU A 116 6.15 9.43 9.60
CA LEU A 116 5.26 8.52 8.86
C LEU A 116 4.06 9.30 8.35
N HIS A 117 3.86 9.32 7.02
CA HIS A 117 2.74 10.04 6.40
C HIS A 117 2.03 9.16 5.37
N ALA A 118 0.72 9.32 5.26
CA ALA A 118 -0.08 8.62 4.26
C ALA A 118 -1.10 9.56 3.59
N LEU A 119 -1.26 9.40 2.28
CA LEU A 119 -2.34 9.96 1.49
C LEU A 119 -3.24 8.82 1.03
N VAL A 120 -4.49 8.86 1.44
CA VAL A 120 -5.49 7.82 1.17
C VAL A 120 -6.65 8.45 0.42
N ILE A 121 -6.92 7.97 -0.80
CA ILE A 121 -7.97 8.50 -1.66
C ILE A 121 -8.93 7.39 -2.06
N GLY A 122 -10.25 7.63 -1.88
CA GLY A 122 -11.32 6.75 -2.35
C GLY A 122 -12.31 7.53 -3.21
N ASN A 123 -12.49 7.12 -4.46
CA ASN A 123 -13.43 7.74 -5.40
C ASN A 123 -14.53 6.75 -5.77
N SER A 124 -15.75 7.05 -5.38
CA SER A 124 -16.96 6.22 -5.53
C SER A 124 -18.03 6.84 -6.42
N ASP A 125 -18.36 8.11 -6.18
CA ASP A 125 -19.56 8.80 -6.72
C ASP A 125 -19.31 9.45 -8.08
N TYR A 126 -18.77 8.68 -9.03
CA TYR A 126 -18.52 9.15 -10.40
C TYR A 126 -19.77 9.67 -11.09
N LYS A 127 -19.62 10.72 -11.90
CA LYS A 127 -20.75 11.40 -12.57
C LYS A 127 -20.95 10.95 -14.01
N THR A 128 -19.89 10.54 -14.68
CA THR A 128 -19.87 10.27 -16.12
C THR A 128 -19.58 8.81 -16.47
N ILE A 129 -19.10 8.05 -15.51
CA ILE A 129 -18.85 6.61 -15.60
C ILE A 129 -19.56 5.89 -14.45
N SER A 130 -19.53 4.56 -14.43
CA SER A 130 -20.21 3.77 -13.39
C SER A 130 -19.72 4.12 -11.99
N LYS A 131 -20.64 4.22 -11.03
CA LYS A 131 -20.29 4.34 -9.61
C LYS A 131 -19.72 3.03 -9.09
N LEU A 132 -18.86 3.15 -8.09
CA LEU A 132 -18.31 2.03 -7.33
C LEU A 132 -18.90 2.02 -5.92
N SER A 133 -19.01 0.84 -5.32
CA SER A 133 -19.67 0.69 -4.00
C SER A 133 -18.70 0.83 -2.83
N ASN A 134 -17.44 0.43 -3.00
CA ASN A 134 -16.53 0.21 -1.88
C ASN A 134 -15.33 1.16 -1.73
N PRO A 135 -14.93 1.99 -2.71
CA PRO A 135 -13.71 2.80 -2.57
C PRO A 135 -13.71 3.75 -1.35
N GLU A 136 -14.87 4.30 -0.97
CA GLU A 136 -14.99 5.08 0.26
C GLU A 136 -14.75 4.23 1.51
N ASN A 137 -15.33 3.02 1.56
CA ASN A 137 -15.15 2.10 2.67
C ASN A 137 -13.69 1.62 2.76
N ASP A 138 -13.07 1.34 1.62
CA ASP A 138 -11.67 0.95 1.51
C ASP A 138 -10.74 2.04 2.05
N ALA A 139 -10.95 3.27 1.62
CA ALA A 139 -10.20 4.42 2.10
C ALA A 139 -10.38 4.64 3.61
N ASN A 140 -11.60 4.47 4.13
CA ASN A 140 -11.87 4.57 5.56
C ASN A 140 -11.11 3.50 6.34
N ALA A 141 -11.22 2.23 5.94
CA ALA A 141 -10.61 1.10 6.65
C ALA A 141 -9.06 1.15 6.61
N ILE A 142 -8.48 1.49 5.46
CA ILE A 142 -7.02 1.67 5.32
C ILE A 142 -6.54 2.87 6.16
N SER A 143 -7.29 3.99 6.19
CA SER A 143 -6.94 5.15 7.02
C SER A 143 -6.91 4.80 8.50
N GLU A 144 -7.90 4.02 8.99
CA GLU A 144 -7.94 3.55 10.37
C GLU A 144 -6.75 2.64 10.69
N LEU A 145 -6.41 1.71 9.79
CA LEU A 145 -5.25 0.83 9.96
C LEU A 145 -3.95 1.62 10.04
N LEU A 146 -3.73 2.55 9.11
CA LEU A 146 -2.50 3.35 9.08
C LEU A 146 -2.39 4.29 10.28
N THR A 147 -3.51 4.81 10.78
CA THR A 147 -3.54 5.59 12.03
C THR A 147 -3.10 4.75 13.23
N LYS A 148 -3.52 3.48 13.31
CA LYS A 148 -3.04 2.53 14.34
C LYS A 148 -1.52 2.27 14.25
N PHE A 149 -0.95 2.37 13.05
CA PHE A 149 0.50 2.31 12.84
C PHE A 149 1.21 3.65 13.04
N ASN A 150 0.50 4.66 13.58
CA ASN A 150 0.97 6.02 13.84
C ASN A 150 1.39 6.82 12.59
N PHE A 151 0.81 6.53 11.44
CA PHE A 151 0.90 7.42 10.29
C PHE A 151 0.04 8.67 10.49
N SER A 152 0.58 9.82 10.09
CA SER A 152 -0.21 11.03 9.86
C SER A 152 -0.95 10.86 8.54
N VAL A 153 -2.28 10.65 8.60
CA VAL A 153 -3.08 10.30 7.44
C VAL A 153 -3.87 11.50 6.92
N ILE A 154 -3.72 11.83 5.64
CA ILE A 154 -4.68 12.64 4.90
C ILE A 154 -5.61 11.67 4.18
N LYS A 155 -6.89 11.69 4.55
CA LYS A 155 -7.93 10.92 3.89
C LYS A 155 -8.80 11.84 3.03
N SER A 156 -9.02 11.47 1.78
CA SER A 156 -9.78 12.22 0.79
C SER A 156 -10.79 11.31 0.09
N ILE A 157 -12.05 11.72 0.09
CA ILE A 157 -13.13 10.97 -0.51
C ILE A 157 -13.73 11.80 -1.65
N ASP A 158 -14.02 11.14 -2.77
CA ASP A 158 -14.74 11.69 -3.91
C ASP A 158 -14.12 12.97 -4.48
N ARG A 159 -12.87 12.87 -4.94
CA ARG A 159 -12.11 14.01 -5.45
C ARG A 159 -12.29 14.19 -6.95
N ASN A 160 -12.69 15.40 -7.34
CA ASN A 160 -12.53 15.86 -8.72
C ASN A 160 -11.04 16.14 -9.02
N LYS A 161 -10.68 16.39 -10.27
CA LYS A 161 -9.28 16.55 -10.69
C LYS A 161 -8.56 17.66 -9.92
N THR A 162 -9.18 18.81 -9.76
CA THR A 162 -8.59 19.96 -9.06
C THR A 162 -8.32 19.64 -7.59
N GLN A 163 -9.28 19.01 -6.91
CA GLN A 163 -9.16 18.61 -5.52
C GLN A 163 -8.09 17.52 -5.34
N PHE A 164 -8.07 16.53 -6.23
CA PHE A 164 -7.09 15.44 -6.18
C PHE A 164 -5.66 15.98 -6.30
N LEU A 165 -5.41 16.86 -7.28
CA LEU A 165 -4.11 17.50 -7.47
C LEU A 165 -3.72 18.39 -6.28
N ALA A 166 -4.69 19.09 -5.68
CA ALA A 166 -4.47 19.89 -4.48
C ALA A 166 -4.06 19.02 -3.28
N ASP A 167 -4.71 17.86 -3.08
CA ASP A 167 -4.38 16.90 -2.02
C ASP A 167 -2.95 16.36 -2.20
N ILE A 168 -2.56 15.98 -3.43
CA ILE A 168 -1.18 15.57 -3.75
C ILE A 168 -0.18 16.68 -3.43
N SER A 169 -0.45 17.91 -3.91
CA SER A 169 0.44 19.05 -3.68
C SER A 169 0.60 19.39 -2.20
N ASN A 170 -0.49 19.33 -1.43
CA ASN A 170 -0.46 19.52 0.02
C ASN A 170 0.37 18.42 0.69
N PHE A 171 0.14 17.16 0.31
CA PHE A 171 0.88 16.01 0.86
C PHE A 171 2.38 16.13 0.59
N GLN A 172 2.79 16.55 -0.61
CA GLN A 172 4.20 16.77 -0.96
C GLN A 172 4.88 17.78 -0.03
N LYS A 173 4.17 18.80 0.41
CA LYS A 173 4.70 19.83 1.31
C LYS A 173 4.89 19.29 2.73
N ILE A 174 3.88 18.61 3.27
CA ILE A 174 3.88 18.15 4.67
C ILE A 174 4.75 16.91 4.89
N ALA A 175 4.92 16.06 3.87
CA ALA A 175 5.68 14.82 3.94
C ALA A 175 7.07 14.92 3.29
N LYS A 176 7.57 16.13 3.04
CA LYS A 176 8.82 16.38 2.30
C LYS A 176 10.01 15.60 2.86
N ASP A 177 10.14 15.54 4.17
CA ASP A 177 11.27 14.87 4.85
C ASP A 177 10.84 13.60 5.58
N ALA A 178 9.77 12.94 5.09
CA ALA A 178 9.24 11.73 5.70
C ALA A 178 10.21 10.54 5.56
N ASP A 179 10.30 9.72 6.61
CA ASP A 179 11.01 8.44 6.55
C ASP A 179 10.25 7.43 5.69
N ILE A 180 8.92 7.36 5.86
CA ILE A 180 8.04 6.49 5.08
C ILE A 180 6.80 7.26 4.64
N THR A 181 6.44 7.09 3.38
CA THR A 181 5.17 7.57 2.84
C THR A 181 4.37 6.44 2.22
N ILE A 182 3.05 6.52 2.38
CA ILE A 182 2.10 5.60 1.77
C ILE A 182 1.12 6.39 0.91
N PHE A 183 0.91 5.94 -0.32
CA PHE A 183 -0.20 6.33 -1.17
C PHE A 183 -1.14 5.16 -1.35
N PHE A 184 -2.38 5.33 -0.97
CA PHE A 184 -3.45 4.38 -1.24
C PHE A 184 -4.50 5.04 -2.12
N TYR A 185 -4.90 4.36 -3.17
CA TYR A 185 -5.98 4.78 -4.04
C TYR A 185 -6.95 3.62 -4.28
N ALA A 186 -8.23 3.87 -4.08
CA ALA A 186 -9.32 3.01 -4.51
C ALA A 186 -10.26 3.79 -5.43
N GLY A 187 -10.60 3.23 -6.60
CA GLY A 187 -11.42 3.90 -7.60
C GLY A 187 -11.17 3.36 -9.00
N HIS A 188 -11.75 4.01 -10.01
CA HIS A 188 -11.44 3.65 -11.39
C HIS A 188 -10.02 4.03 -11.79
N GLY A 189 -9.40 3.16 -12.56
CA GLY A 189 -8.13 3.38 -13.23
C GLY A 189 -8.20 2.85 -14.67
N VAL A 190 -7.34 3.36 -15.51
CA VAL A 190 -7.23 2.92 -16.92
C VAL A 190 -5.77 2.90 -17.32
N GLN A 191 -5.35 1.87 -18.04
CA GLN A 191 -4.05 1.86 -18.68
C GLN A 191 -4.20 2.19 -20.17
N ILE A 192 -3.50 3.23 -20.63
CA ILE A 192 -3.46 3.65 -22.02
C ILE A 192 -1.99 3.74 -22.46
N GLU A 193 -1.62 3.02 -23.51
CA GLU A 193 -0.25 3.00 -24.05
C GLU A 193 0.82 2.74 -22.98
N GLY A 194 0.53 1.82 -22.05
CA GLY A 194 1.44 1.44 -20.96
C GLY A 194 1.50 2.44 -19.78
N ARG A 195 0.71 3.52 -19.81
CA ARG A 195 0.61 4.50 -18.72
C ARG A 195 -0.67 4.30 -17.94
N ASN A 196 -0.56 4.29 -16.61
CA ASN A 196 -1.71 4.16 -15.72
C ASN A 196 -2.25 5.55 -15.36
N TYR A 197 -3.56 5.73 -15.51
CA TYR A 197 -4.28 6.94 -15.15
C TYR A 197 -5.29 6.62 -14.04
N LEU A 198 -5.22 7.36 -12.95
CA LEU A 198 -6.23 7.35 -11.90
C LEU A 198 -7.34 8.33 -12.27
N MET A 199 -8.58 7.92 -12.03
CA MET A 199 -9.76 8.63 -12.51
C MET A 199 -10.36 9.55 -11.43
N PRO A 200 -10.28 10.88 -11.57
CA PRO A 200 -11.07 11.80 -10.75
C PRO A 200 -12.57 11.69 -11.04
N LEU A 201 -13.43 12.19 -10.15
CA LEU A 201 -14.88 12.10 -10.29
C LEU A 201 -15.44 12.78 -11.54
N ASP A 202 -14.78 13.81 -12.01
CA ASP A 202 -15.20 14.66 -13.14
C ASP A 202 -14.56 14.26 -14.48
N VAL A 203 -13.82 13.15 -14.51
CA VAL A 203 -13.21 12.66 -15.76
C VAL A 203 -14.30 12.21 -16.72
N SER A 204 -14.16 12.61 -17.99
CA SER A 204 -14.98 12.04 -19.06
C SER A 204 -14.40 10.72 -19.52
N GLY A 205 -15.14 9.63 -19.34
CA GLY A 205 -14.75 8.28 -19.76
C GLY A 205 -15.06 7.94 -21.23
N ASN A 206 -15.32 8.94 -22.09
CA ASN A 206 -15.87 8.71 -23.43
C ASN A 206 -14.84 8.35 -24.50
N SER A 207 -13.56 8.64 -24.28
CA SER A 207 -12.48 8.36 -25.21
C SER A 207 -11.12 8.30 -24.52
N GLU A 208 -10.12 7.66 -25.17
CA GLU A 208 -8.74 7.69 -24.66
C GLU A 208 -8.20 9.11 -24.49
N SER A 209 -8.52 10.01 -25.42
CA SER A 209 -8.10 11.42 -25.33
C SER A 209 -8.67 12.10 -24.09
N SER A 210 -9.98 11.93 -23.83
CA SER A 210 -10.60 12.52 -22.65
C SER A 210 -10.05 11.96 -21.33
N ILE A 211 -9.63 10.70 -21.32
CA ILE A 211 -8.98 10.09 -20.14
C ILE A 211 -7.55 10.62 -19.98
N LYS A 212 -6.77 10.72 -21.05
CA LYS A 212 -5.42 11.31 -20.99
C LYS A 212 -5.45 12.76 -20.49
N GLU A 213 -6.47 13.51 -20.90
CA GLU A 213 -6.67 14.91 -20.49
C GLU A 213 -7.23 15.02 -19.06
N GLY A 214 -8.27 14.24 -18.73
CA GLY A 214 -9.00 14.33 -17.47
C GLY A 214 -8.41 13.48 -16.33
N GLY A 215 -7.77 12.37 -16.63
CA GLY A 215 -7.13 11.48 -15.68
C GLY A 215 -5.86 12.08 -15.04
N ILE A 216 -5.36 11.40 -14.02
CA ILE A 216 -4.12 11.76 -13.33
C ILE A 216 -3.11 10.63 -13.53
N SER A 217 -1.96 10.96 -14.13
CA SER A 217 -0.91 9.99 -14.38
C SER A 217 -0.32 9.46 -13.07
N LEU A 218 -0.41 8.14 -12.86
CA LEU A 218 0.20 7.48 -11.71
C LEU A 218 1.73 7.62 -11.72
N GLN A 219 2.34 7.58 -12.90
CA GLN A 219 3.79 7.76 -13.05
C GLN A 219 4.24 9.14 -12.54
N GLU A 220 3.47 10.19 -12.85
CA GLU A 220 3.77 11.54 -12.35
C GLU A 220 3.61 11.67 -10.83
N ILE A 221 2.65 10.95 -10.25
CA ILE A 221 2.52 10.87 -8.78
C ILE A 221 3.76 10.19 -8.20
N ILE A 222 4.14 9.02 -8.70
CA ILE A 222 5.26 8.22 -8.21
C ILE A 222 6.58 9.01 -8.25
N GLU A 223 6.85 9.68 -9.38
CA GLU A 223 8.08 10.47 -9.57
C GLU A 223 8.21 11.62 -8.55
N LYS A 224 7.11 12.29 -8.25
CA LYS A 224 7.06 13.46 -7.38
C LYS A 224 6.72 13.14 -5.93
N PHE A 225 6.40 11.88 -5.60
CA PHE A 225 5.96 11.49 -4.26
C PHE A 225 7.13 11.58 -3.26
N PRO A 226 6.93 12.22 -2.09
CA PRO A 226 8.00 12.46 -1.12
C PRO A 226 8.35 11.21 -0.31
N GLY A 227 9.41 11.28 0.48
CA GLY A 227 9.83 10.24 1.44
C GLY A 227 10.97 9.36 0.95
N ASN A 228 11.67 8.75 1.91
CA ASN A 228 12.82 7.87 1.65
C ASN A 228 12.35 6.44 1.24
N THR A 229 11.34 5.93 1.94
CA THR A 229 10.66 4.66 1.66
C THR A 229 9.23 4.98 1.23
N LYS A 230 8.85 4.57 0.02
CA LYS A 230 7.56 4.91 -0.58
C LYS A 230 6.77 3.65 -0.89
N LEU A 231 5.53 3.60 -0.45
CA LEU A 231 4.63 2.49 -0.75
C LEU A 231 3.39 3.01 -1.47
N PHE A 232 3.05 2.36 -2.56
CA PHE A 232 1.86 2.66 -3.35
C PHE A 232 0.98 1.41 -3.38
N PHE A 233 -0.26 1.55 -2.95
CA PHE A 233 -1.29 0.52 -3.03
C PHE A 233 -2.40 1.03 -3.93
N ILE A 234 -2.57 0.43 -5.09
CA ILE A 234 -3.47 0.88 -6.15
C ILE A 234 -4.56 -0.16 -6.36
N ASP A 235 -5.73 0.16 -5.87
CA ASP A 235 -6.95 -0.64 -6.06
C ASP A 235 -7.80 -0.03 -7.17
N ALA A 236 -7.39 -0.28 -8.38
CA ALA A 236 -8.02 0.24 -9.58
C ALA A 236 -7.87 -0.73 -10.75
N ASP A 237 -8.82 -0.67 -11.67
CA ASP A 237 -8.75 -1.44 -12.91
C ASP A 237 -7.53 -1.06 -13.74
N SER A 238 -6.96 -2.05 -14.43
CA SER A 238 -5.88 -1.84 -15.38
C SER A 238 -6.35 -2.01 -16.84
N ASP A 239 -7.65 -2.24 -17.03
CA ASP A 239 -8.22 -2.46 -18.36
C ASP A 239 -8.32 -1.15 -19.13
N ASN A 240 -8.00 -1.23 -20.44
CA ASN A 240 -8.35 -0.18 -21.39
C ASN A 240 -9.71 -0.53 -22.04
N PRO A 241 -10.82 0.13 -21.65
CA PRO A 241 -12.14 -0.16 -22.20
C PRO A 241 -12.25 0.16 -23.70
N PHE A 242 -11.27 0.90 -24.26
CA PHE A 242 -11.21 1.29 -25.67
C PHE A 242 -10.26 0.41 -26.50
N ALA A 243 -9.46 -0.45 -25.87
CA ALA A 243 -8.65 -1.40 -26.63
C ALA A 243 -9.59 -2.25 -27.47
N SER A 244 -9.51 -2.15 -28.79
CA SER A 244 -10.25 -3.01 -29.70
C SER A 244 -10.00 -4.45 -29.27
N LYS A 245 -11.06 -5.18 -28.86
CA LYS A 245 -10.98 -6.62 -28.64
C LYS A 245 -10.54 -7.17 -30.00
N SER A 246 -9.24 -7.43 -30.16
CA SER A 246 -8.74 -8.13 -31.32
C SER A 246 -9.43 -9.49 -31.29
N VAL A 247 -10.39 -9.65 -32.18
CA VAL A 247 -11.04 -10.93 -32.45
C VAL A 247 -9.93 -11.90 -32.86
N ARG A 248 -9.63 -12.83 -31.96
CA ARG A 248 -8.83 -14.01 -32.29
C ARG A 248 -9.74 -15.12 -32.76
#